data_35263f53a9082c1ab881a95942d23e48
#
_entry.id   35263f53a9082c1ab881a95942d23e48
#
_cell.length_a   1.000
_cell.length_b   1.000
_cell.length_c   1.000
_cell.angle_alpha   90.00
_cell.angle_beta   90.00
_cell.angle_gamma   90.00
#
_symmetry.space_group_name_H-M   'P 1'
#
loop_
_entity.id
_entity.type
_entity.pdbx_description
1 polymer ?
#
loop_
_entity_poly.entity_id
_entity_poly.type
_entity_poly.pdbx_seq_one_letter_code
_entity_poly.pdbx_strand_id
1 'polypeptide(L)'
;MEFTPQWSPKTRSKIMAKFTATTVDALQTEIMRRANLALKNEIASTVKERLKSHVQKDVYSTYSPVEYERREGSGGLVDDKNLKHKVRDHTLYVYEEAPIDGPRLDAPNFKNKPDSLARIIEEGAYNPWNYRKYKWTKPRPFMENTQDDIDYRYADIVKLLKNRIEHDK
;
A
#
# COMPACT_ATOMS: atom_id res chain seq x y z
N MET A 1 16.51 7.44 -59.46
CA MET A 1 15.82 8.18 -58.40
C MET A 1 16.24 7.57 -57.06
N GLU A 2 17.20 8.19 -56.39
CA GLU A 2 17.69 7.73 -55.09
C GLU A 2 16.83 8.35 -54.01
N PHE A 3 16.27 7.50 -53.15
CA PHE A 3 15.45 7.91 -52.02
C PHE A 3 16.34 7.92 -50.79
N THR A 4 16.82 9.09 -50.37
CA THR A 4 17.52 9.27 -49.12
C THR A 4 16.52 9.59 -48.04
N PRO A 5 16.37 8.77 -46.97
CA PRO A 5 15.52 9.10 -45.86
C PRO A 5 16.18 10.22 -45.02
N GLN A 6 15.56 11.40 -44.99
CA GLN A 6 15.94 12.45 -44.06
C GLN A 6 15.52 12.07 -42.65
N TRP A 7 16.46 11.60 -41.87
CA TRP A 7 16.30 11.44 -40.44
C TRP A 7 16.37 12.82 -39.76
N SER A 8 15.22 13.32 -39.36
CA SER A 8 15.13 14.53 -38.51
C SER A 8 15.62 14.23 -37.10
N PRO A 9 16.63 14.93 -36.57
CA PRO A 9 17.10 14.75 -35.21
C PRO A 9 16.24 15.54 -34.24
N LYS A 10 14.91 15.35 -34.24
CA LYS A 10 14.02 15.88 -33.20
C LYS A 10 13.60 14.79 -32.26
N THR A 11 14.51 14.22 -31.52
CA THR A 11 14.16 13.50 -30.30
C THR A 11 15.44 13.15 -29.56
N ARG A 12 15.77 13.91 -28.55
CA ARG A 12 16.51 13.49 -27.35
C ARG A 12 17.25 14.63 -26.68
N SER A 13 16.53 15.62 -26.20
CA SER A 13 16.99 16.20 -24.96
C SER A 13 16.26 15.49 -23.81
N LYS A 14 16.59 14.22 -23.60
CA LYS A 14 16.39 13.60 -22.32
C LYS A 14 17.39 14.30 -21.41
N ILE A 15 16.95 15.33 -20.70
CA ILE A 15 17.74 15.96 -19.65
C ILE A 15 17.93 14.85 -18.62
N MET A 16 19.02 14.10 -18.75
CA MET A 16 19.55 13.30 -17.66
C MET A 16 20.08 14.34 -16.67
N ALA A 17 19.34 14.56 -15.61
CA ALA A 17 19.85 15.34 -14.48
C ALA A 17 21.08 14.59 -13.96
N LYS A 18 22.26 15.01 -14.45
CA LYS A 18 23.54 14.48 -13.94
C LYS A 18 23.76 15.08 -12.56
N PHE A 19 23.52 14.31 -11.52
CA PHE A 19 24.02 14.64 -10.21
C PHE A 19 25.53 14.36 -10.19
N THR A 20 26.32 15.38 -9.92
CA THR A 20 27.76 15.25 -9.74
C THR A 20 28.07 15.44 -8.26
N ALA A 21 28.35 14.34 -7.55
CA ALA A 21 28.82 14.40 -6.18
C ALA A 21 30.31 14.72 -6.15
N THR A 22 30.70 15.71 -5.37
CA THR A 22 32.10 16.09 -5.16
C THR A 22 32.73 15.31 -4.00
N THR A 23 31.91 14.69 -3.16
CA THR A 23 32.35 13.88 -2.01
C THR A 23 31.49 12.62 -1.88
N VAL A 24 32.03 11.61 -1.18
CA VAL A 24 31.30 10.36 -0.88
C VAL A 24 30.05 10.65 -0.04
N ASP A 25 30.14 11.55 0.93
CA ASP A 25 29.02 11.93 1.79
C ASP A 25 27.87 12.59 1.00
N ALA A 26 28.21 13.45 0.04
CA ALA A 26 27.21 14.06 -0.85
C ALA A 26 26.51 13.01 -1.72
N LEU A 27 27.26 12.02 -2.23
CA LEU A 27 26.70 10.91 -2.98
C LEU A 27 25.75 10.06 -2.12
N GLN A 28 26.18 9.70 -0.92
CA GLN A 28 25.37 8.92 0.02
C GLN A 28 24.07 9.66 0.37
N THR A 29 24.15 10.94 0.68
CA THR A 29 23.00 11.78 0.99
C THR A 29 22.00 11.79 -0.16
N GLU A 30 22.45 11.94 -1.40
CA GLU A 30 21.58 11.94 -2.57
C GLU A 30 20.95 10.58 -2.84
N ILE A 31 21.70 9.49 -2.71
CA ILE A 31 21.15 8.12 -2.81
C ILE A 31 20.05 7.90 -1.79
N MET A 32 20.27 8.29 -0.53
CA MET A 32 19.28 8.14 0.53
C MET A 32 18.05 9.01 0.29
N ARG A 33 18.21 10.24 -0.21
CA ARG A 33 17.12 11.10 -0.61
C ARG A 33 16.25 10.44 -1.69
N ARG A 34 16.87 9.91 -2.74
CA ARG A 34 16.15 9.22 -3.84
C ARG A 34 15.47 7.94 -3.37
N ALA A 35 16.14 7.17 -2.52
CA ALA A 35 15.57 5.96 -1.93
C ALA A 35 14.31 6.29 -1.11
N ASN A 36 14.35 7.32 -0.27
CA ASN A 36 13.18 7.77 0.49
C ASN A 36 12.04 8.28 -0.41
N LEU A 37 12.36 8.92 -1.53
CA LEU A 37 11.34 9.32 -2.51
C LEU A 37 10.71 8.09 -3.19
N ALA A 38 11.50 7.07 -3.53
CA ALA A 38 10.97 5.81 -4.06
C ALA A 38 10.01 5.14 -3.06
N LEU A 39 10.41 5.05 -1.79
CA LEU A 39 9.56 4.51 -0.73
C LEU A 39 8.24 5.28 -0.60
N LYS A 40 8.30 6.61 -0.64
CA LYS A 40 7.14 7.48 -0.46
C LYS A 40 6.16 7.45 -1.66
N ASN A 41 6.65 7.26 -2.86
CA ASN A 41 5.85 7.38 -4.07
C ASN A 41 5.59 6.00 -4.72
N GLU A 42 6.56 5.50 -5.47
CA GLU A 42 6.37 4.33 -6.34
C GLU A 42 6.12 3.05 -5.53
N ILE A 43 6.94 2.84 -4.47
CA ILE A 43 6.82 1.64 -3.64
C ILE A 43 5.55 1.70 -2.81
N ALA A 44 5.23 2.86 -2.19
CA ALA A 44 3.99 3.01 -1.44
C ALA A 44 2.74 2.77 -2.30
N SER A 45 2.73 3.27 -3.53
CA SER A 45 1.63 3.02 -4.49
C SER A 45 1.51 1.54 -4.80
N THR A 46 2.62 0.87 -5.12
CA THR A 46 2.64 -0.57 -5.41
C THR A 46 2.14 -1.40 -4.23
N VAL A 47 2.59 -1.09 -3.01
CA VAL A 47 2.16 -1.80 -1.80
C VAL A 47 0.66 -1.61 -1.55
N LYS A 48 0.14 -0.38 -1.72
CA LYS A 48 -1.30 -0.11 -1.58
C LYS A 48 -2.14 -0.88 -2.59
N GLU A 49 -1.72 -0.95 -3.85
CA GLU A 49 -2.45 -1.71 -4.87
C GLU A 49 -2.45 -3.22 -4.57
N ARG A 50 -1.35 -3.77 -4.05
CA ARG A 50 -1.31 -5.15 -3.59
C ARG A 50 -2.23 -5.38 -2.39
N LEU A 51 -2.24 -4.48 -1.42
CA LEU A 51 -3.14 -4.53 -0.28
C LEU A 51 -4.61 -4.53 -0.72
N LYS A 52 -4.99 -3.66 -1.65
CA LYS A 52 -6.35 -3.66 -2.23
C LYS A 52 -6.68 -5.00 -2.91
N SER A 53 -5.73 -5.58 -3.63
CA SER A 53 -5.91 -6.89 -4.27
C SER A 53 -6.18 -8.00 -3.25
N HIS A 54 -5.42 -8.01 -2.13
CA HIS A 54 -5.63 -8.96 -1.05
C HIS A 54 -6.94 -8.71 -0.31
N VAL A 55 -7.35 -7.47 -0.08
CA VAL A 55 -8.69 -7.18 0.46
C VAL A 55 -9.79 -7.75 -0.45
N GLN A 56 -9.67 -7.59 -1.76
CA GLN A 56 -10.64 -8.18 -2.71
C GLN A 56 -10.65 -9.70 -2.64
N LYS A 57 -9.47 -10.33 -2.64
CA LYS A 57 -9.31 -11.77 -2.67
C LYS A 57 -9.66 -12.43 -1.33
N ASP A 58 -9.13 -11.92 -0.23
CA ASP A 58 -9.15 -12.61 1.06
C ASP A 58 -10.35 -12.19 1.93
N VAL A 59 -10.89 -10.98 1.68
CA VAL A 59 -12.03 -10.44 2.43
C VAL A 59 -13.29 -10.44 1.59
N TYR A 60 -13.33 -9.72 0.47
CA TYR A 60 -14.56 -9.46 -0.26
C TYR A 60 -15.06 -10.68 -1.04
N SER A 61 -14.17 -11.50 -1.60
CA SER A 61 -14.57 -12.72 -2.33
C SER A 61 -15.06 -13.83 -1.41
N THR A 62 -14.65 -13.82 -0.14
CA THR A 62 -14.97 -14.90 0.81
C THR A 62 -16.30 -14.72 1.52
N TYR A 63 -16.96 -13.57 1.32
CA TYR A 63 -18.15 -13.20 2.07
C TYR A 63 -19.06 -12.27 1.26
N SER A 64 -20.35 -12.60 1.18
CA SER A 64 -21.39 -11.74 0.60
C SER A 64 -22.28 -11.22 1.72
N PRO A 65 -22.34 -9.88 1.95
CA PRO A 65 -23.19 -9.32 2.97
C PRO A 65 -24.68 -9.48 2.60
N VAL A 66 -25.51 -9.82 3.58
CA VAL A 66 -26.96 -9.97 3.42
C VAL A 66 -27.71 -8.82 4.09
N GLU A 67 -27.11 -8.22 5.13
CA GLU A 67 -27.78 -7.24 5.99
C GLU A 67 -27.29 -5.79 5.78
N TYR A 68 -26.24 -5.58 4.96
CA TYR A 68 -25.69 -4.26 4.69
C TYR A 68 -25.00 -4.22 3.33
N GLU A 69 -24.90 -3.04 2.76
CA GLU A 69 -24.12 -2.79 1.55
C GLU A 69 -22.66 -2.52 1.90
N ARG A 70 -21.75 -3.11 1.13
CA ARG A 70 -20.31 -2.86 1.33
C ARG A 70 -19.95 -1.43 0.93
N ARG A 71 -19.17 -0.76 1.75
CA ARG A 71 -18.68 0.59 1.45
C ARG A 71 -17.62 0.63 0.35
N GLU A 72 -16.95 -0.52 0.11
CA GLU A 72 -15.89 -0.69 -0.90
C GLU A 72 -14.94 0.53 -1.00
N GLY A 73 -14.92 1.23 -2.15
CA GLY A 73 -14.13 2.43 -2.37
C GLY A 73 -14.71 3.71 -1.78
N SER A 74 -15.84 3.64 -1.04
CA SER A 74 -16.50 4.77 -0.40
C SER A 74 -16.47 4.66 1.12
N GLY A 75 -15.27 4.80 1.70
CA GLY A 75 -15.03 4.67 3.15
C GLY A 75 -14.80 3.25 3.63
N GLY A 76 -14.61 2.27 2.72
CA GLY A 76 -14.25 0.89 3.05
C GLY A 76 -12.75 0.65 3.11
N LEU A 77 -12.35 -0.63 3.22
CA LEU A 77 -10.95 -1.06 3.31
C LEU A 77 -10.11 -0.72 2.07
N VAL A 78 -10.73 -0.60 0.89
CA VAL A 78 -10.04 -0.30 -0.37
C VAL A 78 -10.10 1.19 -0.76
N ASP A 79 -10.69 2.04 0.09
CA ASP A 79 -10.73 3.48 -0.16
C ASP A 79 -9.33 4.08 0.04
N ASP A 80 -8.85 4.80 -0.97
CA ASP A 80 -7.54 5.48 -0.91
C ASP A 80 -7.43 6.47 0.24
N LYS A 81 -8.56 7.03 0.70
CA LYS A 81 -8.60 7.92 1.86
C LYS A 81 -8.24 7.22 3.17
N ASN A 82 -8.51 5.92 3.26
CA ASN A 82 -8.23 5.10 4.43
C ASN A 82 -6.86 4.40 4.34
N LEU A 83 -6.34 4.22 3.12
CA LEU A 83 -5.03 3.63 2.90
C LEU A 83 -3.93 4.68 3.07
N LYS A 84 -3.36 4.75 4.25
CA LYS A 84 -2.28 5.68 4.60
C LYS A 84 -0.91 5.04 4.45
N HIS A 85 0.09 5.89 4.33
CA HIS A 85 1.48 5.47 4.42
C HIS A 85 2.35 6.54 5.05
N LYS A 86 3.45 6.12 5.65
CA LYS A 86 4.50 7.01 6.15
C LYS A 86 5.86 6.35 5.95
N VAL A 87 6.88 7.18 5.74
CA VAL A 87 8.28 6.75 5.73
C VAL A 87 8.94 7.31 6.97
N ARG A 88 9.54 6.44 7.77
CA ARG A 88 10.30 6.79 8.95
C ARG A 88 11.52 5.89 9.03
N ASP A 89 12.71 6.47 9.30
CA ASP A 89 13.95 5.74 9.44
C ASP A 89 14.23 4.76 8.28
N HIS A 90 13.98 5.25 7.03
CA HIS A 90 14.09 4.50 5.77
C HIS A 90 13.16 3.27 5.67
N THR A 91 12.15 3.20 6.50
CA THR A 91 11.14 2.15 6.49
C THR A 91 9.80 2.70 6.03
N LEU A 92 9.17 2.03 5.07
CA LEU A 92 7.82 2.32 4.62
C LEU A 92 6.82 1.57 5.50
N TYR A 93 5.89 2.31 6.08
CA TYR A 93 4.73 1.78 6.79
C TYR A 93 3.48 2.07 5.96
N VAL A 94 2.76 1.04 5.57
CA VAL A 94 1.43 1.16 4.96
C VAL A 94 0.41 0.60 5.94
N TYR A 95 -0.66 1.33 6.16
CA TYR A 95 -1.70 0.97 7.13
C TYR A 95 -3.06 1.46 6.68
N GLU A 96 -4.09 0.89 7.26
CA GLU A 96 -5.47 1.13 6.93
C GLU A 96 -6.19 1.77 8.14
N GLU A 97 -6.96 2.84 7.89
CA GLU A 97 -7.68 3.63 8.91
C GLU A 97 -9.19 3.70 8.63
N ALA A 98 -9.78 2.67 8.02
CA ALA A 98 -11.24 2.67 7.84
C ALA A 98 -11.96 2.75 9.18
N PRO A 99 -12.91 3.69 9.30
CA PRO A 99 -13.64 3.87 10.55
C PRO A 99 -14.52 2.66 10.85
N ILE A 100 -14.60 2.32 12.11
CA ILE A 100 -15.53 1.34 12.62
C ILE A 100 -16.85 2.06 12.85
N ASP A 101 -17.75 2.00 11.85
CA ASP A 101 -19.08 2.57 11.98
C ASP A 101 -20.08 1.51 12.45
N GLY A 102 -20.84 1.86 13.46
CA GLY A 102 -21.97 1.08 13.91
C GLY A 102 -22.31 1.30 15.40
N PRO A 103 -23.58 1.47 15.74
CA PRO A 103 -24.02 1.73 17.10
C PRO A 103 -23.74 0.60 18.09
N ARG A 104 -23.23 -0.54 17.62
CA ARG A 104 -22.93 -1.72 18.45
C ARG A 104 -21.45 -1.85 18.83
N LEU A 105 -20.56 -1.10 18.21
CA LEU A 105 -19.14 -1.10 18.54
C LEU A 105 -18.79 -0.03 19.58
N ASP A 106 -19.71 0.88 19.87
CA ASP A 106 -19.63 1.85 20.96
C ASP A 106 -20.08 1.30 22.30
N ALA A 107 -20.40 0.00 22.38
CA ALA A 107 -20.80 -0.63 23.63
C ALA A 107 -19.67 -0.49 24.67
N PRO A 108 -19.98 0.00 25.91
CA PRO A 108 -18.98 0.30 26.95
C PRO A 108 -18.19 -0.93 27.44
N ASN A 109 -18.54 -2.11 26.99
CA ASN A 109 -17.91 -3.38 27.39
C ASN A 109 -16.74 -3.81 26.51
N PHE A 110 -16.41 -3.08 25.43
CA PHE A 110 -15.19 -3.31 24.68
C PHE A 110 -13.99 -2.66 25.39
N LYS A 111 -13.44 -3.35 26.38
CA LYS A 111 -12.24 -2.88 27.11
C LYS A 111 -10.99 -2.74 26.22
N ASN A 112 -10.96 -3.39 25.07
CA ASN A 112 -9.94 -3.26 24.04
C ASN A 112 -10.64 -2.97 22.71
N LYS A 113 -11.11 -1.72 22.54
CA LYS A 113 -11.68 -1.28 21.28
C LYS A 113 -10.60 -1.45 20.19
N PRO A 114 -10.81 -2.27 19.16
CA PRO A 114 -9.82 -2.38 18.08
C PRO A 114 -9.72 -1.01 17.40
N ASP A 115 -8.49 -0.63 17.09
CA ASP A 115 -8.18 0.71 16.59
C ASP A 115 -8.71 0.96 15.16
N SER A 116 -8.97 -0.14 14.41
CA SER A 116 -9.44 -0.06 13.02
C SER A 116 -10.30 -1.26 12.60
N LEU A 117 -11.11 -1.07 11.57
CA LEU A 117 -11.87 -2.15 10.93
C LEU A 117 -10.93 -3.25 10.37
N ALA A 118 -9.79 -2.85 9.82
CA ALA A 118 -8.78 -3.76 9.31
C ALA A 118 -8.36 -4.79 10.36
N ARG A 119 -8.06 -4.35 11.57
CA ARG A 119 -7.63 -5.23 12.65
C ARG A 119 -8.69 -6.25 13.05
N ILE A 120 -9.97 -5.84 13.09
CA ILE A 120 -11.08 -6.77 13.37
C ILE A 120 -11.15 -7.88 12.31
N ILE A 121 -10.93 -7.53 11.06
CA ILE A 121 -11.02 -8.46 9.94
C ILE A 121 -9.79 -9.37 9.90
N GLU A 122 -8.62 -8.81 10.13
CA GLU A 122 -7.34 -9.52 10.16
C GLU A 122 -7.32 -10.61 11.25
N GLU A 123 -7.61 -10.19 12.48
CA GLU A 123 -7.52 -11.05 13.66
C GLU A 123 -8.82 -11.87 13.92
N GLY A 124 -9.93 -11.46 13.31
CA GLY A 124 -11.26 -11.95 13.67
C GLY A 124 -11.77 -11.33 14.96
N ALA A 125 -13.05 -11.01 15.01
CA ALA A 125 -13.67 -10.49 16.23
C ALA A 125 -14.09 -11.64 17.16
N TYR A 126 -13.34 -11.85 18.23
CA TYR A 126 -13.74 -12.76 19.30
C TYR A 126 -14.60 -11.99 20.32
N ASN A 127 -15.90 -12.30 20.36
CA ASN A 127 -16.78 -11.85 21.44
C ASN A 127 -17.31 -13.06 22.20
N PRO A 128 -16.80 -13.37 23.40
CA PRO A 128 -17.23 -14.52 24.22
C PRO A 128 -18.70 -14.44 24.67
N TRP A 129 -19.30 -13.23 24.64
CA TRP A 129 -20.65 -13.02 25.16
C TRP A 129 -21.75 -12.95 24.08
N ASN A 130 -21.39 -12.91 22.79
CA ASN A 130 -22.35 -12.71 21.71
C ASN A 130 -22.03 -13.53 20.45
N TYR A 131 -21.84 -14.81 20.64
CA TYR A 131 -21.43 -15.81 19.65
C TYR A 131 -22.28 -15.84 18.36
N ARG A 132 -23.51 -15.36 18.43
CA ARG A 132 -24.46 -15.44 17.31
C ARG A 132 -24.59 -14.15 16.48
N LYS A 133 -24.04 -13.03 16.94
CA LYS A 133 -24.26 -11.72 16.33
C LYS A 133 -23.14 -11.18 15.44
N TYR A 134 -21.91 -11.68 15.58
CA TYR A 134 -20.78 -11.20 14.81
C TYR A 134 -20.30 -12.28 13.85
N LYS A 135 -20.60 -12.11 12.56
CA LYS A 135 -20.15 -13.02 11.48
C LYS A 135 -18.66 -12.90 11.13
N TRP A 136 -17.94 -12.00 11.80
CA TRP A 136 -16.50 -11.75 11.61
C TRP A 136 -15.62 -12.56 12.55
N THR A 137 -16.03 -13.75 12.93
CA THR A 137 -15.26 -14.61 13.84
C THR A 137 -14.08 -15.29 13.20
N LYS A 138 -14.09 -15.42 11.85
CA LYS A 138 -12.99 -16.04 11.12
C LYS A 138 -11.95 -14.99 10.74
N PRO A 139 -10.69 -15.11 11.20
CA PRO A 139 -9.59 -14.27 10.74
C PRO A 139 -9.44 -14.28 9.21
N ARG A 140 -9.11 -13.14 8.63
CA ARG A 140 -8.80 -12.98 7.22
C ARG A 140 -7.53 -12.16 7.12
N PRO A 141 -6.35 -12.83 7.10
CA PRO A 141 -5.05 -12.18 7.24
C PRO A 141 -4.61 -11.52 5.93
N PHE A 142 -5.36 -10.55 5.44
CA PHE A 142 -5.09 -9.87 4.17
C PHE A 142 -3.86 -8.96 4.25
N MET A 143 -3.52 -8.42 5.42
CA MET A 143 -2.31 -7.62 5.61
C MET A 143 -1.07 -8.51 5.65
N GLU A 144 -1.14 -9.63 6.39
CA GLU A 144 -0.08 -10.64 6.43
C GLU A 144 0.16 -11.22 5.03
N ASN A 145 -0.89 -11.64 4.32
CA ASN A 145 -0.80 -12.12 2.94
C ASN A 145 -0.22 -11.08 1.97
N THR A 146 -0.50 -9.79 2.21
CA THR A 146 0.12 -8.71 1.43
C THR A 146 1.61 -8.62 1.70
N GLN A 147 2.04 -8.73 2.95
CA GLN A 147 3.45 -8.73 3.31
C GLN A 147 4.17 -9.92 2.66
N ASP A 148 3.61 -11.10 2.75
CA ASP A 148 4.16 -12.31 2.14
C ASP A 148 4.29 -12.18 0.61
N ASP A 149 3.29 -11.58 -0.07
CA ASP A 149 3.36 -11.33 -1.52
C ASP A 149 4.45 -10.32 -1.88
N ILE A 150 4.66 -9.29 -1.06
CA ILE A 150 5.75 -8.32 -1.22
C ILE A 150 7.10 -9.00 -1.03
N ASP A 151 7.24 -9.81 -0.01
CA ASP A 151 8.49 -10.53 0.30
C ASP A 151 8.82 -11.54 -0.80
N TYR A 152 7.83 -12.25 -1.30
CA TYR A 152 7.99 -13.15 -2.45
C TYR A 152 8.43 -12.42 -3.73
N ARG A 153 7.90 -11.20 -3.95
CA ARG A 153 8.18 -10.37 -5.12
C ARG A 153 9.11 -9.20 -4.82
N TYR A 154 10.01 -9.34 -3.85
CA TYR A 154 10.92 -8.26 -3.47
C TYR A 154 11.72 -7.69 -4.64
N ALA A 155 11.99 -8.51 -5.68
CA ALA A 155 12.71 -8.08 -6.87
C ALA A 155 11.99 -6.94 -7.62
N ASP A 156 10.65 -6.90 -7.59
CA ASP A 156 9.87 -5.79 -8.18
C ASP A 156 10.12 -4.49 -7.41
N ILE A 157 10.16 -4.58 -6.08
CA ILE A 157 10.44 -3.43 -5.20
C ILE A 157 11.86 -2.92 -5.42
N VAL A 158 12.85 -3.83 -5.49
CA VAL A 158 14.25 -3.47 -5.80
C VAL A 158 14.37 -2.79 -7.14
N LYS A 159 13.62 -3.24 -8.16
CA LYS A 159 13.61 -2.61 -9.49
C LYS A 159 13.06 -1.17 -9.45
N LEU A 160 11.99 -0.92 -8.69
CA LEU A 160 11.43 0.42 -8.50
C LEU A 160 12.45 1.34 -7.81
N LEU A 161 13.07 0.85 -6.74
CA LEU A 161 14.10 1.56 -6.00
C LEU A 161 15.29 1.92 -6.91
N LYS A 162 15.81 0.95 -7.64
CA LYS A 162 16.92 1.13 -8.57
C LYS A 162 16.59 2.16 -9.65
N ASN A 163 15.42 2.05 -10.27
CA ASN A 163 14.97 2.99 -11.29
C ASN A 163 14.93 4.42 -10.77
N ARG A 164 14.45 4.63 -9.53
CA ARG A 164 14.40 5.96 -8.92
C ARG A 164 15.78 6.52 -8.61
N ILE A 165 16.70 5.68 -8.11
CA ILE A 165 18.07 6.08 -7.82
C ILE A 165 18.82 6.46 -9.11
N GLU A 166 18.64 5.70 -10.18
CA GLU A 166 19.36 5.90 -11.44
C GLU A 166 18.79 7.06 -12.29
N HIS A 167 17.49 7.31 -12.22
CA HIS A 167 16.82 8.16 -13.22
C HIS A 167 16.14 9.41 -12.70
N ASP A 168 16.22 9.73 -11.42
CA ASP A 168 15.64 10.94 -10.80
C ASP A 168 14.44 11.55 -11.58
N LYS A 169 13.31 10.82 -11.59
CA LYS A 169 12.08 11.25 -12.27
C LYS A 169 11.07 11.77 -11.27
#